data_33d367928f3b36a1890afeae5ab2efa1
#
_entry.id   33d367928f3b36a1890afeae5ab2efa1
#
_cell.length_a   1.000
_cell.length_b   1.000
_cell.length_c   1.000
_cell.angle_alpha   90.00
_cell.angle_beta   90.00
_cell.angle_gamma   90.00
#
_symmetry.space_group_name_H-M   'P 1'
#
loop_
_entity.id
_entity.type
_entity.pdbx_description
1 polymer ?
#
loop_
_entity_poly.entity_id
_entity_poly.type
_entity_poly.pdbx_seq_one_letter_code
_entity_poly.pdbx_strand_id
1 'polypeptide(L)'
;MEKVAVIYWSGTGNTEMMAKYVAEGAKAAGAEADVFSVSDFSQNQLTEYARYALGCPAMGAEELEDSEFQPFYEAVKPALNGKKVALFGSYGWGGGEWMNPWKADAEAAGLVLVAEPLAIENAPDDAGKAACQDLGKALATA
;
A
#
# COMPACT_ATOMS: atom_id res chain seq x y z
N MET A 1 0.10 1.98 20.68
CA MET A 1 0.73 2.11 19.35
C MET A 1 -0.27 2.71 18.37
N GLU A 2 0.22 3.41 17.36
CA GLU A 2 -0.65 4.10 16.42
C GLU A 2 -1.38 3.13 15.49
N LYS A 3 -2.52 3.57 14.95
CA LYS A 3 -3.31 2.75 14.03
C LYS A 3 -2.79 2.85 12.61
N VAL A 4 -2.77 1.73 11.90
CA VAL A 4 -2.34 1.62 10.52
C VAL A 4 -3.54 1.25 9.65
N ALA A 5 -3.75 2.01 8.56
CA ALA A 5 -4.74 1.66 7.56
C ALA A 5 -4.03 1.02 6.36
N VAL A 6 -4.47 -0.17 5.97
CA VAL A 6 -3.98 -0.84 4.76
C VAL A 6 -5.11 -0.78 3.74
N ILE A 7 -4.90 0.00 2.68
CA ILE A 7 -5.93 0.30 1.69
C ILE A 7 -5.46 -0.17 0.32
N TYR A 8 -6.23 -1.02 -0.35
CA TYR A 8 -5.79 -1.64 -1.59
C TYR A 8 -6.89 -1.71 -2.63
N TRP A 9 -6.47 -1.88 -3.88
CA TRP A 9 -7.32 -2.33 -4.97
C TRP A 9 -6.74 -3.65 -5.50
N SER A 10 -7.60 -4.62 -5.80
CA SER A 10 -7.16 -5.91 -6.31
C SER A 10 -8.17 -6.46 -7.30
N GLY A 11 -7.69 -6.91 -8.45
CA GLY A 11 -8.54 -7.54 -9.46
C GLY A 11 -8.51 -9.07 -9.38
N THR A 12 -7.32 -9.63 -9.13
CA THR A 12 -7.10 -11.08 -9.13
C THR A 12 -6.96 -11.68 -7.74
N GLY A 13 -6.83 -10.85 -6.71
CA GLY A 13 -6.62 -11.28 -5.33
C GLY A 13 -5.17 -11.27 -4.87
N ASN A 14 -4.22 -11.07 -5.77
CA ASN A 14 -2.79 -11.07 -5.38
C ASN A 14 -2.44 -9.89 -4.47
N THR A 15 -2.84 -8.67 -4.85
CA THR A 15 -2.60 -7.49 -4.03
C THR A 15 -3.40 -7.55 -2.73
N GLU A 16 -4.59 -8.11 -2.75
CA GLU A 16 -5.37 -8.33 -1.54
C GLU A 16 -4.63 -9.22 -0.55
N MET A 17 -4.02 -10.31 -1.06
CA MET A 17 -3.23 -11.21 -0.23
C MET A 17 -2.03 -10.48 0.39
N MET A 18 -1.35 -9.65 -0.41
CA MET A 18 -0.26 -8.82 0.08
C MET A 18 -0.74 -7.88 1.20
N ALA A 19 -1.90 -7.25 1.01
CA ALA A 19 -2.47 -6.33 2.00
C ALA A 19 -2.68 -7.02 3.36
N LYS A 20 -3.18 -8.25 3.34
CA LYS A 20 -3.39 -9.03 4.56
C LYS A 20 -2.07 -9.32 5.27
N TYR A 21 -1.03 -9.67 4.52
CA TYR A 21 0.29 -9.94 5.10
C TYR A 21 0.94 -8.69 5.65
N VAL A 22 0.78 -7.55 4.97
CA VAL A 22 1.27 -6.26 5.48
C VAL A 22 0.61 -5.94 6.83
N ALA A 23 -0.70 -6.14 6.93
CA ALA A 23 -1.43 -5.92 8.19
C ALA A 23 -0.96 -6.88 9.28
N GLU A 24 -0.69 -8.15 8.94
CA GLU A 24 -0.17 -9.12 9.90
C GLU A 24 1.16 -8.67 10.48
N GLY A 25 2.06 -8.15 9.64
CA GLY A 25 3.35 -7.64 10.09
C GLY A 25 3.23 -6.45 11.03
N ALA A 26 2.32 -5.54 10.72
CA ALA A 26 2.07 -4.39 11.58
C ALA A 26 1.50 -4.82 12.93
N LYS A 27 0.56 -5.76 12.94
CA LYS A 27 -0.02 -6.29 14.17
C LYS A 27 1.02 -7.03 15.01
N ALA A 28 1.88 -7.80 14.38
CA ALA A 28 2.95 -8.53 15.07
C ALA A 28 3.92 -7.56 15.74
N ALA A 29 4.07 -6.34 15.23
CA ALA A 29 4.90 -5.30 15.82
C ALA A 29 4.17 -4.52 16.93
N GLY A 30 2.90 -4.85 17.21
CA GLY A 30 2.11 -4.26 18.28
C GLY A 30 1.14 -3.16 17.82
N ALA A 31 1.05 -2.85 16.54
CA ALA A 31 0.14 -1.83 16.04
C ALA A 31 -1.28 -2.39 15.85
N GLU A 32 -2.27 -1.51 15.89
CA GLU A 32 -3.59 -1.84 15.37
C GLU A 32 -3.56 -1.61 13.86
N ALA A 33 -4.03 -2.59 13.09
CA ALA A 33 -4.05 -2.47 11.64
C ALA A 33 -5.37 -2.97 11.08
N ASP A 34 -5.98 -2.17 10.23
CA ASP A 34 -7.23 -2.51 9.56
C ASP A 34 -7.00 -2.55 8.06
N VAL A 35 -7.61 -3.52 7.37
CA VAL A 35 -7.48 -3.72 5.93
C VAL A 35 -8.78 -3.33 5.24
N PHE A 36 -8.67 -2.48 4.23
CA PHE A 36 -9.82 -2.03 3.45
C PHE A 36 -9.54 -2.18 1.96
N SER A 37 -10.54 -2.65 1.21
CA SER A 37 -10.51 -2.38 -0.22
C SER A 37 -10.81 -0.90 -0.42
N VAL A 38 -10.33 -0.33 -1.52
CA VAL A 38 -10.50 1.11 -1.77
C VAL A 38 -11.98 1.51 -1.83
N SER A 39 -12.85 0.60 -2.26
CA SER A 39 -14.29 0.86 -2.33
C SER A 39 -14.97 0.87 -0.96
N ASP A 40 -14.34 0.26 0.04
CA ASP A 40 -14.89 0.19 1.40
C ASP A 40 -14.33 1.28 2.32
N PHE A 41 -13.32 2.01 1.88
CA PHE A 41 -12.68 3.03 2.71
C PHE A 41 -13.25 4.42 2.41
N SER A 42 -13.75 5.09 3.44
CA SER A 42 -14.23 6.46 3.33
C SER A 42 -13.08 7.43 3.64
N GLN A 43 -12.94 8.51 2.87
CA GLN A 43 -11.94 9.53 3.13
C GLN A 43 -12.08 10.14 4.53
N ASN A 44 -13.30 10.13 5.08
CA ASN A 44 -13.53 10.61 6.44
C ASN A 44 -12.83 9.76 7.49
N GLN A 45 -12.54 8.50 7.18
CA GLN A 45 -11.83 7.61 8.10
C GLN A 45 -10.33 7.87 8.12
N LEU A 46 -9.80 8.64 7.16
CA LEU A 46 -8.37 8.86 7.04
C LEU A 46 -7.75 9.40 8.34
N THR A 47 -8.44 10.31 9.02
CA THR A 47 -7.96 10.93 10.25
C THR A 47 -7.96 10.01 11.47
N GLU A 48 -8.60 8.85 11.36
CA GLU A 48 -8.60 7.85 12.42
C GLU A 48 -7.30 7.05 12.47
N TYR A 49 -6.44 7.21 11.47
CA TYR A 49 -5.20 6.47 11.32
C TYR A 49 -4.02 7.43 11.27
N ALA A 50 -2.87 6.95 11.70
CA ALA A 50 -1.64 7.75 11.73
C ALA A 50 -0.66 7.34 10.63
N ARG A 51 -0.76 6.12 10.12
CA ARG A 51 0.14 5.57 9.12
C ARG A 51 -0.67 4.78 8.09
N TYR A 52 -0.17 4.70 6.87
CA TYR A 52 -0.96 4.20 5.74
C TYR A 52 -0.11 3.29 4.86
N ALA A 53 -0.65 2.12 4.51
CA ALA A 53 -0.07 1.26 3.49
C ALA A 53 -1.03 1.25 2.31
N LEU A 54 -0.54 1.63 1.13
CA LEU A 54 -1.35 1.73 -0.07
C LEU A 54 -0.93 0.66 -1.07
N GLY A 55 -1.88 -0.14 -1.52
CA GLY A 55 -1.61 -1.25 -2.42
C GLY A 55 -2.42 -1.19 -3.71
N CYS A 56 -1.74 -1.35 -4.84
CA CYS A 56 -2.36 -1.37 -6.16
C CYS A 56 -1.49 -2.16 -7.12
N PRO A 57 -2.06 -3.11 -7.89
CA PRO A 57 -1.27 -3.86 -8.87
C PRO A 57 -0.95 -3.03 -10.09
N ALA A 58 0.03 -3.50 -10.87
CA ALA A 58 0.31 -2.94 -12.19
C ALA A 58 -0.87 -3.21 -13.12
N MET A 59 -1.33 -2.19 -13.82
CA MET A 59 -2.45 -2.28 -14.75
C MET A 59 -2.00 -1.88 -16.15
N GLY A 60 -2.56 -2.54 -17.15
CA GLY A 60 -2.44 -2.16 -18.56
C GLY A 60 -1.05 -1.67 -18.98
N ALA A 61 -0.88 -0.37 -19.11
CA ALA A 61 0.35 0.27 -19.57
C ALA A 61 1.28 0.67 -18.40
N GLU A 62 1.44 -0.19 -17.40
CA GLU A 62 2.28 0.07 -16.22
C GLU A 62 1.78 1.28 -15.43
N GLU A 63 0.49 1.31 -15.17
CA GLU A 63 -0.18 2.39 -14.44
C GLU A 63 -0.93 1.85 -13.22
N LEU A 64 -1.34 2.75 -12.34
CA LEU A 64 -2.27 2.42 -11.27
C LEU A 64 -3.66 2.16 -11.87
N GLU A 65 -4.48 1.39 -11.14
CA GLU A 65 -5.85 1.16 -11.55
C GLU A 65 -6.59 2.50 -11.61
N ASP A 66 -7.23 2.82 -12.73
CA ASP A 66 -7.68 4.17 -13.05
C ASP A 66 -9.14 4.47 -12.69
N SER A 67 -9.95 3.48 -12.39
CA SER A 67 -11.37 3.71 -12.12
C SER A 67 -11.71 3.94 -10.65
N GLU A 68 -10.96 3.33 -9.75
CA GLU A 68 -11.20 3.43 -8.31
C GLU A 68 -9.95 3.87 -7.55
N PHE A 69 -8.81 3.23 -7.79
CA PHE A 69 -7.62 3.50 -6.98
C PHE A 69 -6.99 4.86 -7.30
N GLN A 70 -6.80 5.17 -8.57
CA GLN A 70 -6.20 6.45 -8.96
C GLN A 70 -7.01 7.64 -8.45
N PRO A 71 -8.35 7.68 -8.62
CA PRO A 71 -9.14 8.77 -8.04
C PRO A 71 -9.05 8.86 -6.53
N PHE A 72 -9.04 7.70 -5.84
CA PHE A 72 -8.88 7.67 -4.38
C PHE A 72 -7.51 8.25 -3.99
N TYR A 73 -6.45 7.79 -4.63
CA TYR A 73 -5.09 8.23 -4.34
C TYR A 73 -4.94 9.74 -4.54
N GLU A 74 -5.44 10.25 -5.67
CA GLU A 74 -5.39 11.69 -5.94
C GLU A 74 -6.17 12.50 -4.90
N ALA A 75 -7.29 11.97 -4.43
CA ALA A 75 -8.12 12.65 -3.44
C ALA A 75 -7.46 12.71 -2.06
N VAL A 76 -6.77 11.65 -1.62
CA VAL A 76 -6.17 11.59 -0.28
C VAL A 76 -4.73 12.09 -0.24
N LYS A 77 -4.07 12.18 -1.38
CA LYS A 77 -2.65 12.53 -1.47
C LYS A 77 -2.29 13.83 -0.71
N PRO A 78 -3.06 14.93 -0.84
CA PRO A 78 -2.74 16.15 -0.08
C PRO A 78 -2.79 15.94 1.44
N ALA A 79 -3.72 15.12 1.91
CA ALA A 79 -3.86 14.85 3.35
C ALA A 79 -2.74 13.95 3.88
N LEU A 80 -2.06 13.23 3.00
CA LEU A 80 -0.97 12.33 3.38
C LEU A 80 0.39 13.02 3.38
N ASN A 81 0.46 14.30 3.03
CA ASN A 81 1.71 15.06 3.08
C ASN A 81 2.29 15.00 4.50
N GLY A 82 3.54 14.58 4.62
CA GLY A 82 4.22 14.44 5.91
C GLY A 82 3.87 13.18 6.69
N LYS A 83 2.95 12.36 6.19
CA LYS A 83 2.56 11.12 6.85
C LYS A 83 3.46 9.97 6.44
N LYS A 84 3.60 8.98 7.31
CA LYS A 84 4.38 7.79 7.03
C LYS A 84 3.54 6.80 6.22
N VAL A 85 4.09 6.38 5.09
CA VAL A 85 3.36 5.60 4.08
C VAL A 85 4.24 4.47 3.57
N ALA A 86 3.64 3.34 3.26
CA ALA A 86 4.27 2.24 2.55
C ALA A 86 3.47 1.96 1.28
N LEU A 87 4.16 1.63 0.19
CA LEU A 87 3.55 1.29 -1.09
C LEU A 87 3.84 -0.16 -1.42
N PHE A 88 2.84 -0.87 -1.95
CA PHE A 88 3.01 -2.26 -2.37
C PHE A 88 2.08 -2.60 -3.52
N GLY A 89 2.36 -3.71 -4.20
CA GLY A 89 1.48 -4.21 -5.24
C GLY A 89 2.06 -5.39 -5.97
N SER A 90 1.21 -6.14 -6.69
CA SER A 90 1.65 -7.26 -7.50
C SER A 90 1.71 -6.88 -8.98
N TYR A 91 2.47 -7.64 -9.76
CA TYR A 91 2.53 -7.47 -11.21
C TYR A 91 2.64 -8.86 -11.88
N GLY A 92 2.16 -8.95 -13.12
CA GLY A 92 2.25 -10.21 -13.88
C GLY A 92 3.29 -10.14 -15.00
N TRP A 93 3.71 -8.93 -15.38
CA TRP A 93 4.67 -8.68 -16.44
C TRP A 93 5.19 -7.26 -16.29
N GLY A 94 6.17 -6.87 -17.11
CA GLY A 94 6.69 -5.50 -17.10
C GLY A 94 7.76 -5.21 -16.05
N GLY A 95 8.14 -6.21 -15.24
CA GLY A 95 9.26 -6.07 -14.31
C GLY A 95 9.03 -5.16 -13.10
N GLY A 96 7.78 -4.79 -12.82
CA GLY A 96 7.47 -3.94 -11.67
C GLY A 96 7.70 -2.45 -11.91
N GLU A 97 7.83 -2.03 -13.15
CA GLU A 97 8.15 -0.64 -13.48
C GLU A 97 7.07 0.37 -13.10
N TRP A 98 5.80 -0.02 -13.00
CA TRP A 98 4.72 0.88 -12.61
C TRP A 98 4.97 1.51 -11.23
N MET A 99 5.72 0.83 -10.40
CA MET A 99 6.01 1.31 -9.05
C MET A 99 6.95 2.52 -9.05
N ASN A 100 7.81 2.65 -10.05
CA ASN A 100 8.77 3.76 -10.12
C ASN A 100 8.09 5.13 -10.25
N PRO A 101 7.17 5.36 -11.20
CA PRO A 101 6.46 6.64 -11.26
C PRO A 101 5.55 6.85 -10.04
N TRP A 102 4.99 5.78 -9.47
CA TRP A 102 4.18 5.91 -8.26
C TRP A 102 5.02 6.39 -7.08
N LYS A 103 6.20 5.78 -6.89
CA LYS A 103 7.14 6.20 -5.85
C LYS A 103 7.51 7.67 -6.02
N ALA A 104 7.88 8.08 -7.25
CA ALA A 104 8.27 9.45 -7.53
C ALA A 104 7.12 10.43 -7.25
N ASP A 105 5.89 10.08 -7.62
CA ASP A 105 4.72 10.91 -7.37
C ASP A 105 4.45 11.06 -5.87
N ALA A 106 4.54 9.96 -5.13
CA ALA A 106 4.32 9.99 -3.69
C ALA A 106 5.36 10.86 -2.98
N GLU A 107 6.63 10.72 -3.36
CA GLU A 107 7.69 11.54 -2.79
C GLU A 107 7.52 13.01 -3.12
N ALA A 108 7.13 13.33 -4.35
CA ALA A 108 6.87 14.70 -4.78
C ALA A 108 5.69 15.33 -4.03
N ALA A 109 4.74 14.52 -3.61
CA ALA A 109 3.58 14.98 -2.82
C ALA A 109 3.89 15.11 -1.33
N GLY A 110 5.10 14.76 -0.91
CA GLY A 110 5.53 14.89 0.48
C GLY A 110 5.19 13.70 1.37
N LEU A 111 4.77 12.58 0.81
CA LEU A 111 4.56 11.36 1.59
C LEU A 111 5.93 10.83 2.03
N VAL A 112 6.00 10.41 3.30
CA VAL A 112 7.25 9.87 3.85
C VAL A 112 7.23 8.36 3.68
N LEU A 113 7.94 7.86 2.66
CA LEU A 113 8.01 6.42 2.42
C LEU A 113 8.98 5.79 3.42
N VAL A 114 8.47 4.86 4.22
CA VAL A 114 9.23 4.25 5.31
C VAL A 114 10.20 3.18 4.84
N ALA A 115 10.03 2.69 3.61
CA ALA A 115 10.85 1.66 3.00
C ALA A 115 10.70 1.74 1.49
N GLU A 116 11.53 1.00 0.75
CA GLU A 116 11.34 0.86 -0.69
C GLU A 116 9.97 0.25 -0.98
N PRO A 117 9.24 0.76 -1.98
CA PRO A 117 7.98 0.15 -2.38
C PRO A 117 8.17 -1.33 -2.73
N LEU A 118 7.22 -2.15 -2.32
CA LEU A 118 7.31 -3.59 -2.49
C LEU A 118 6.52 -4.04 -3.71
N ALA A 119 7.20 -4.60 -4.70
CA ALA A 119 6.60 -5.16 -5.90
C ALA A 119 6.84 -6.68 -5.92
N ILE A 120 5.76 -7.47 -6.07
CA ILE A 120 5.85 -8.92 -6.10
C ILE A 120 5.22 -9.43 -7.38
N GLU A 121 5.92 -10.31 -8.10
CA GLU A 121 5.40 -10.93 -9.30
C GLU A 121 4.37 -12.01 -8.94
N ASN A 122 3.18 -11.87 -9.50
CA ASN A 122 2.06 -12.79 -9.26
C ASN A 122 1.66 -12.87 -7.77
N ALA A 123 1.20 -14.05 -7.33
CA ALA A 123 0.83 -14.24 -5.93
C ALA A 123 2.07 -14.29 -5.04
N PRO A 124 2.03 -13.73 -3.83
CA PRO A 124 3.17 -13.83 -2.94
C PRO A 124 3.41 -15.28 -2.51
N ASP A 125 4.65 -15.72 -2.66
CA ASP A 125 5.13 -16.99 -2.12
C ASP A 125 5.59 -16.77 -0.67
N ASP A 126 6.30 -17.75 -0.08
CA ASP A 126 6.76 -17.62 1.30
C ASP A 126 7.71 -16.43 1.50
N ALA A 127 8.60 -16.19 0.54
CA ALA A 127 9.50 -15.04 0.60
C ALA A 127 8.72 -13.72 0.43
N GLY A 128 7.75 -13.70 -0.46
CA GLY A 128 6.87 -12.54 -0.65
C GLY A 128 6.02 -12.24 0.57
N LYS A 129 5.49 -13.28 1.21
CA LYS A 129 4.75 -13.13 2.46
C LYS A 129 5.63 -12.48 3.53
N ALA A 130 6.86 -12.97 3.71
CA ALA A 130 7.80 -12.41 4.67
C ALA A 130 8.12 -10.96 4.35
N ALA A 131 8.30 -10.61 3.06
CA ALA A 131 8.58 -9.25 2.64
C ALA A 131 7.39 -8.32 2.95
N CYS A 132 6.16 -8.79 2.75
CA CYS A 132 4.96 -8.02 3.11
C CYS A 132 4.88 -7.79 4.62
N GLN A 133 5.15 -8.81 5.40
CA GLN A 133 5.15 -8.69 6.86
C GLN A 133 6.24 -7.73 7.34
N ASP A 134 7.42 -7.78 6.73
CA ASP A 134 8.50 -6.84 7.05
C ASP A 134 8.13 -5.40 6.70
N LEU A 135 7.42 -5.19 5.59
CA LEU A 135 6.94 -3.86 5.22
C LEU A 135 5.95 -3.32 6.25
N GLY A 136 5.03 -4.16 6.71
CA GLY A 136 4.06 -3.79 7.75
C GLY A 136 4.75 -3.45 9.06
N LYS A 137 5.75 -4.23 9.44
CA LYS A 137 6.54 -3.98 10.63
C LYS A 137 7.30 -2.64 10.51
N ALA A 138 7.93 -2.40 9.36
CA ALA A 138 8.65 -1.15 9.12
C ALA A 138 7.72 0.06 9.24
N LEU A 139 6.52 -0.04 8.71
CA LEU A 139 5.53 1.02 8.81
C LEU A 139 5.08 1.25 10.25
N ALA A 140 4.81 0.18 10.98
CA ALA A 140 4.35 0.26 12.37
C ALA A 140 5.39 0.84 13.31
N THR A 141 6.67 0.62 13.02
CA THR A 141 7.77 1.03 13.90
C THR A 141 8.50 2.28 13.42
N ALA A 142 8.09 2.83 12.29
CA ALA A 142 8.75 4.00 11.70
C ALA A 142 8.62 5.27 12.56
#